data_0a59ad136c95e8e73e61cba2e39ca1d2
#
_entry.id   0a59ad136c95e8e73e61cba2e39ca1d2
#
_cell.length_a   1.000
_cell.length_b   1.000
_cell.length_c   1.000
_cell.angle_alpha   90.00
_cell.angle_beta   90.00
_cell.angle_gamma   90.00
#
_symmetry.space_group_name_H-M   'P 1'
#
loop_
_entity.id
_entity.type
_entity.pdbx_description
1 polymer ?
#
loop_
_entity_poly.entity_id
_entity_poly.type
_entity_poly.pdbx_seq_one_letter_code
_entity_poly.pdbx_strand_id
1 'polypeptide(L)'
;MAQTHGPAYQVQTGRRDGMVSDMSQAANMPDITAHTIGTTACFFMTKRLYNFSPTGGSDPAINPGFLQELKSTCPQNGNVNVRLPIDRGSGDTFDDQILRNIRSGFAVLQSDARLYEDEATRSVIDSYFGFLSPLFGSSFEADFAESIVKMGSIDVKTGSQGTIRRVCGAFS
;
A
#
# COMPACT_ATOMS: atom_id res chain seq x y z
N MET A 1 -6.33 13.15 6.30
CA MET A 1 -7.14 12.04 6.83
C MET A 1 -8.62 12.39 7.00
N ALA A 2 -8.99 13.57 7.47
CA ALA A 2 -10.42 13.94 7.59
C ALA A 2 -11.21 13.89 6.26
N GLN A 3 -10.57 14.04 5.11
CA GLN A 3 -11.21 14.00 3.79
C GLN A 3 -11.47 12.60 3.25
N THR A 4 -10.81 11.59 3.80
CA THR A 4 -10.87 10.19 3.33
C THR A 4 -11.52 9.26 4.34
N HIS A 5 -12.11 9.80 5.40
CA HIS A 5 -12.75 9.05 6.49
C HIS A 5 -11.85 8.07 7.24
N GLY A 6 -10.53 8.25 7.16
CA GLY A 6 -9.57 7.40 7.88
C GLY A 6 -9.65 7.56 9.40
N PRO A 7 -9.19 6.55 10.16
CA PRO A 7 -9.24 6.56 11.61
C PRO A 7 -8.38 7.67 12.21
N ALA A 8 -8.82 8.21 13.34
CA ALA A 8 -8.02 9.12 14.13
C ALA A 8 -7.05 8.33 15.01
N TYR A 9 -5.78 8.73 15.03
CA TYR A 9 -4.76 8.16 15.90
C TYR A 9 -3.78 9.21 16.38
N GLN A 10 -3.15 8.94 17.52
CA GLN A 10 -2.18 9.84 18.14
C GLN A 10 -0.83 9.75 17.40
N VAL A 11 -0.37 10.87 16.87
CA VAL A 11 0.95 10.97 16.23
C VAL A 11 1.96 11.49 17.26
N GLN A 12 2.95 10.68 17.57
CA GLN A 12 4.07 11.12 18.39
C GLN A 12 4.97 12.04 17.57
N THR A 13 5.26 13.23 18.09
CA THR A 13 6.11 14.23 17.47
C THR A 13 7.48 14.32 18.17
N GLY A 14 8.39 15.16 17.66
CA GLY A 14 9.70 15.39 18.27
C GLY A 14 10.77 14.37 17.89
N ARG A 15 10.53 13.53 16.87
CA ARG A 15 11.54 12.66 16.30
C ARG A 15 12.59 13.48 15.56
N ARG A 16 13.84 12.99 15.55
CA ARG A 16 14.93 13.61 14.83
C ARG A 16 15.02 13.08 13.41
N ASP A 17 15.35 13.96 12.48
CA ASP A 17 15.62 13.58 11.08
C ASP A 17 17.01 12.94 10.96
N GLY A 18 17.22 12.15 9.92
CA GLY A 18 18.52 11.60 9.58
C GLY A 18 19.54 12.72 9.28
N MET A 19 20.81 12.46 9.55
CA MET A 19 21.91 13.39 9.28
C MET A 19 22.35 13.40 7.81
N VAL A 20 21.88 12.44 7.02
CA VAL A 20 22.17 12.27 5.58
C VAL A 20 20.88 12.29 4.80
N SER A 21 20.85 13.01 3.68
CA SER A 21 19.78 12.91 2.69
C SER A 21 20.35 12.26 1.44
N ASP A 22 20.03 11.01 1.25
CA ASP A 22 20.47 10.24 0.10
C ASP A 22 19.26 9.66 -0.62
N MET A 23 19.02 10.15 -1.84
CA MET A 23 17.89 9.72 -2.66
C MET A 23 18.01 8.23 -3.05
N SER A 24 19.23 7.67 -3.07
CA SER A 24 19.42 6.25 -3.35
C SER A 24 18.83 5.34 -2.28
N GLN A 25 18.72 5.82 -1.04
CA GLN A 25 18.11 5.07 0.06
C GLN A 25 16.59 4.92 -0.12
N ALA A 26 15.94 5.80 -0.87
CA ALA A 26 14.52 5.68 -1.16
C ALA A 26 14.20 4.43 -2.00
N ALA A 27 15.15 3.97 -2.82
CA ALA A 27 15.02 2.73 -3.58
C ALA A 27 15.04 1.46 -2.72
N ASN A 28 15.56 1.56 -1.49
CA ASN A 28 15.66 0.45 -0.54
C ASN A 28 14.53 0.47 0.50
N MET A 29 13.58 1.41 0.40
CA MET A 29 12.44 1.41 1.31
C MET A 29 11.54 0.22 1.00
N PRO A 30 11.02 -0.48 2.03
CA PRO A 30 10.08 -1.56 1.81
C PRO A 30 8.84 -1.05 1.09
N ASP A 31 8.32 -1.86 0.16
CA ASP A 31 7.03 -1.60 -0.44
C ASP A 31 5.97 -1.53 0.66
N ILE A 32 5.27 -0.42 0.72
CA ILE A 32 4.10 -0.28 1.59
C ILE A 32 2.99 -1.11 0.95
N THR A 33 2.29 -1.90 1.75
CA THR A 33 1.23 -2.81 1.31
C THR A 33 -0.13 -2.39 1.87
N ALA A 34 -1.21 -2.92 1.29
CA ALA A 34 -2.60 -2.61 1.62
C ALA A 34 -2.95 -1.13 1.36
N HIS A 35 -2.76 -0.70 0.11
CA HIS A 35 -3.03 0.67 -0.33
C HIS A 35 -4.54 0.88 -0.55
N THR A 36 -5.25 1.35 0.45
CA THR A 36 -6.70 1.64 0.34
C THR A 36 -7.00 3.00 -0.29
N ILE A 37 -6.02 3.89 -0.40
CA ILE A 37 -6.21 5.24 -0.95
C ILE A 37 -5.14 5.55 -2.00
N GLY A 38 -5.56 6.21 -3.06
CA GLY A 38 -4.68 6.80 -4.03
C GLY A 38 -4.73 6.18 -5.42
N THR A 39 -3.79 6.60 -6.25
CA THR A 39 -3.70 6.15 -7.65
C THR A 39 -2.28 5.75 -7.97
N THR A 40 -2.12 4.80 -8.88
CA THR A 40 -0.83 4.42 -9.47
C THR A 40 -0.79 4.76 -10.97
N ALA A 41 0.40 4.88 -11.55
CA ALA A 41 0.55 5.05 -12.98
C ALA A 41 0.72 3.70 -13.69
N CYS A 42 0.27 3.61 -14.94
CA CYS A 42 0.45 2.43 -15.80
C CYS A 42 1.91 1.98 -15.89
N PHE A 43 2.85 2.90 -15.73
CA PHE A 43 4.29 2.60 -15.68
C PHE A 43 4.60 1.47 -14.70
N PHE A 44 4.02 1.50 -13.50
CA PHE A 44 4.25 0.48 -12.46
C PHE A 44 3.53 -0.84 -12.74
N MET A 45 2.57 -0.85 -13.69
CA MET A 45 1.79 -2.03 -14.03
C MET A 45 2.37 -2.82 -15.20
N THR A 46 3.25 -2.22 -16.02
CA THR A 46 3.74 -2.82 -17.27
C THR A 46 4.33 -4.20 -17.07
N LYS A 47 5.19 -4.37 -16.05
CA LYS A 47 5.80 -5.67 -15.74
C LYS A 47 4.74 -6.71 -15.35
N ARG A 48 3.80 -6.33 -14.49
CA ARG A 48 2.76 -7.21 -13.99
C ARG A 48 1.77 -7.65 -15.08
N LEU A 49 1.49 -6.76 -16.04
CA LEU A 49 0.52 -7.01 -17.11
C LEU A 49 1.10 -7.77 -18.31
N TYR A 50 2.41 -7.60 -18.62
CA TYR A 50 2.96 -8.04 -19.90
C TYR A 50 4.27 -8.81 -19.82
N ASN A 51 5.05 -8.62 -18.76
CA ASN A 51 6.39 -9.19 -18.62
C ASN A 51 6.60 -9.78 -17.22
N PHE A 52 5.60 -10.50 -16.71
CA PHE A 52 5.62 -11.01 -15.33
C PHE A 52 6.64 -12.11 -15.12
N SER A 53 6.79 -12.99 -16.11
CA SER A 53 7.78 -14.09 -16.08
C SER A 53 8.89 -13.87 -17.11
N PRO A 54 10.02 -14.62 -17.04
CA PRO A 54 11.06 -14.57 -18.06
C PRO A 54 10.56 -14.90 -19.48
N THR A 55 9.47 -15.65 -19.59
CA THR A 55 8.82 -16.00 -20.87
C THR A 55 7.70 -15.01 -21.24
N GLY A 56 7.57 -13.91 -20.50
CA GLY A 56 6.48 -12.94 -20.67
C GLY A 56 5.21 -13.31 -19.90
N GLY A 57 4.09 -12.79 -20.39
CA GLY A 57 2.79 -13.05 -19.79
C GLY A 57 2.38 -12.09 -18.69
N SER A 58 1.21 -12.33 -18.13
CA SER A 58 0.61 -11.55 -17.05
C SER A 58 0.73 -12.28 -15.72
N ASP A 59 0.70 -11.54 -14.63
CA ASP A 59 0.67 -12.09 -13.28
C ASP A 59 -0.58 -12.98 -13.09
N PRO A 60 -0.41 -14.29 -12.78
CA PRO A 60 -1.51 -15.22 -12.60
C PRO A 60 -2.38 -14.92 -11.37
N ALA A 61 -1.89 -14.10 -10.42
CA ALA A 61 -2.66 -13.66 -9.26
C ALA A 61 -3.75 -12.63 -9.62
N ILE A 62 -3.74 -12.08 -10.83
CA ILE A 62 -4.78 -11.15 -11.28
C ILE A 62 -6.00 -11.95 -11.74
N ASN A 63 -7.17 -11.59 -11.20
CA ASN A 63 -8.43 -12.15 -11.68
C ASN A 63 -8.57 -11.94 -13.20
N PRO A 64 -8.93 -12.98 -14.00
CA PRO A 64 -8.96 -12.89 -15.47
C PRO A 64 -9.85 -11.78 -16.01
N GLY A 65 -11.00 -11.52 -15.39
CA GLY A 65 -11.89 -10.42 -15.80
C GLY A 65 -11.26 -9.05 -15.55
N PHE A 66 -10.58 -8.91 -14.42
CA PHE A 66 -9.88 -7.67 -14.07
C PHE A 66 -8.63 -7.44 -14.92
N LEU A 67 -7.95 -8.50 -15.34
CA LEU A 67 -6.79 -8.40 -16.23
C LEU A 67 -7.15 -7.69 -17.55
N GLN A 68 -8.33 -7.97 -18.09
CA GLN A 68 -8.79 -7.30 -19.34
C GLN A 68 -9.05 -5.81 -19.10
N GLU A 69 -9.66 -5.44 -17.97
CA GLU A 69 -9.89 -4.05 -17.57
C GLU A 69 -8.57 -3.30 -17.42
N LEU A 70 -7.61 -3.89 -16.71
CA LEU A 70 -6.28 -3.31 -16.52
C LEU A 70 -5.52 -3.14 -17.83
N LYS A 71 -5.56 -4.11 -18.74
CA LYS A 71 -4.92 -4.03 -20.05
C LYS A 71 -5.58 -2.99 -20.97
N SER A 72 -6.89 -2.78 -20.84
CA SER A 72 -7.60 -1.73 -21.55
C SER A 72 -7.17 -0.34 -21.06
N THR A 73 -7.00 -0.16 -19.76
CA THR A 73 -6.58 1.10 -19.14
C THR A 73 -5.09 1.37 -19.37
N CYS A 74 -4.27 0.33 -19.30
CA CYS A 74 -2.81 0.38 -19.44
C CYS A 74 -2.34 -0.53 -20.59
N PRO A 75 -2.62 -0.17 -21.86
CA PRO A 75 -2.17 -0.98 -22.99
C PRO A 75 -0.64 -0.96 -23.12
N GLN A 76 -0.05 -2.05 -23.63
CA GLN A 76 1.39 -2.30 -23.66
C GLN A 76 2.21 -1.15 -24.26
N ASN A 77 1.68 -0.52 -25.31
CA ASN A 77 2.31 0.61 -26.01
C ASN A 77 1.58 1.94 -25.75
N GLY A 78 0.80 2.01 -24.67
CA GLY A 78 0.02 3.19 -24.31
C GLY A 78 0.80 4.24 -23.55
N ASN A 79 0.07 5.27 -23.12
CA ASN A 79 0.64 6.31 -22.27
C ASN A 79 0.87 5.75 -20.84
N VAL A 80 2.12 5.58 -20.48
CA VAL A 80 2.55 5.05 -19.18
C VAL A 80 2.17 5.93 -17.98
N ASN A 81 1.84 7.21 -18.23
CA ASN A 81 1.45 8.16 -17.17
C ASN A 81 -0.06 8.15 -16.86
N VAL A 82 -0.87 7.39 -17.59
CA VAL A 82 -2.27 7.18 -17.26
C VAL A 82 -2.36 6.62 -15.84
N ARG A 83 -3.24 7.21 -15.04
CA ARG A 83 -3.42 6.82 -13.64
C ARG A 83 -4.71 6.05 -13.44
N LEU A 84 -4.64 5.07 -12.55
CA LEU A 84 -5.77 4.25 -12.13
C LEU A 84 -5.84 4.18 -10.61
N PRO A 85 -7.03 4.05 -10.00
CA PRO A 85 -7.16 3.83 -8.57
C PRO A 85 -6.38 2.58 -8.15
N ILE A 86 -5.71 2.64 -7.00
CA ILE A 86 -5.03 1.48 -6.42
C ILE A 86 -6.07 0.53 -5.83
N ASP A 87 -7.06 1.08 -5.15
CA ASP A 87 -8.20 0.33 -4.62
C ASP A 87 -9.39 0.42 -5.58
N ARG A 88 -9.74 -0.72 -6.18
CA ARG A 88 -10.85 -0.83 -7.13
C ARG A 88 -12.17 -0.59 -6.41
N GLY A 89 -12.85 0.47 -6.81
CA GLY A 89 -14.18 0.84 -6.29
C GLY A 89 -14.17 1.81 -5.09
N SER A 90 -13.01 2.04 -4.45
CA SER A 90 -12.90 2.86 -3.24
C SER A 90 -11.60 3.67 -3.12
N GLY A 91 -10.98 4.05 -4.23
CA GLY A 91 -9.64 4.65 -4.26
C GLY A 91 -9.47 6.02 -3.58
N ASP A 92 -10.52 6.65 -3.13
CA ASP A 92 -10.54 7.94 -2.42
C ASP A 92 -11.10 7.84 -0.99
N THR A 93 -11.51 6.65 -0.56
CA THR A 93 -12.07 6.39 0.77
C THR A 93 -11.19 5.39 1.53
N PHE A 94 -10.93 5.67 2.80
CA PHE A 94 -10.24 4.72 3.67
C PHE A 94 -11.26 3.69 4.19
N ASP A 95 -11.16 2.46 3.70
CA ASP A 95 -12.03 1.36 4.10
C ASP A 95 -11.34 -0.02 3.93
N ASP A 96 -12.07 -1.09 4.17
CA ASP A 96 -11.59 -2.48 4.02
C ASP A 96 -11.72 -3.04 2.59
N GLN A 97 -12.13 -2.22 1.61
CA GLN A 97 -12.34 -2.67 0.23
C GLN A 97 -11.06 -3.23 -0.39
N ILE A 98 -9.91 -2.63 -0.08
CA ILE A 98 -8.61 -3.16 -0.54
C ILE A 98 -8.39 -4.61 -0.12
N LEU A 99 -8.79 -5.01 1.08
CA LEU A 99 -8.64 -6.38 1.56
C LEU A 99 -9.55 -7.35 0.79
N ARG A 100 -10.77 -6.91 0.42
CA ARG A 100 -11.69 -7.66 -0.44
C ARG A 100 -11.11 -7.82 -1.84
N ASN A 101 -10.51 -6.76 -2.37
CA ASN A 101 -9.85 -6.76 -3.67
C ASN A 101 -8.65 -7.70 -3.69
N ILE A 102 -7.81 -7.68 -2.65
CA ILE A 102 -6.67 -8.60 -2.48
C ILE A 102 -7.16 -10.04 -2.49
N ARG A 103 -8.15 -10.37 -1.65
CA ARG A 103 -8.73 -11.70 -1.52
C ARG A 103 -9.31 -12.24 -2.84
N SER A 104 -9.86 -11.36 -3.66
CA SER A 104 -10.57 -11.74 -4.89
C SER A 104 -9.73 -11.63 -6.17
N GLY A 105 -8.43 -11.29 -6.05
CA GLY A 105 -7.53 -11.12 -7.19
C GLY A 105 -7.70 -9.77 -7.91
N PHE A 106 -8.33 -8.79 -7.29
CA PHE A 106 -8.51 -7.43 -7.82
C PHE A 106 -7.48 -6.42 -7.31
N ALA A 107 -6.45 -6.88 -6.60
CA ALA A 107 -5.34 -6.04 -6.19
C ALA A 107 -4.60 -5.49 -7.41
N VAL A 108 -4.44 -4.18 -7.48
CA VAL A 108 -3.75 -3.50 -8.59
C VAL A 108 -2.24 -3.67 -8.46
N LEU A 109 -1.67 -3.42 -7.29
CA LEU A 109 -0.24 -3.55 -7.05
C LEU A 109 0.14 -5.00 -6.74
N GLN A 110 1.34 -5.40 -7.19
CA GLN A 110 1.88 -6.73 -6.90
C GLN A 110 2.15 -6.93 -5.40
N SER A 111 2.61 -5.89 -4.71
CA SER A 111 2.83 -5.91 -3.26
C SER A 111 1.56 -6.28 -2.50
N ASP A 112 0.43 -5.69 -2.88
CA ASP A 112 -0.87 -5.97 -2.27
C ASP A 112 -1.35 -7.39 -2.58
N ALA A 113 -1.20 -7.84 -3.83
CA ALA A 113 -1.58 -9.20 -4.23
C ALA A 113 -0.82 -10.27 -3.42
N ARG A 114 0.48 -10.06 -3.16
CA ARG A 114 1.33 -10.97 -2.39
C ARG A 114 0.90 -11.17 -0.95
N LEU A 115 0.16 -10.23 -0.37
CA LEU A 115 -0.39 -10.42 0.97
C LEU A 115 -1.32 -11.64 1.07
N TYR A 116 -1.94 -12.05 -0.02
CA TYR A 116 -2.80 -13.23 -0.03
C TYR A 116 -2.07 -14.53 -0.43
N GLU A 117 -0.83 -14.41 -0.91
CA GLU A 117 0.04 -15.57 -1.21
C GLU A 117 0.68 -16.15 0.07
N ASP A 118 0.99 -15.29 1.05
CA ASP A 118 1.51 -15.70 2.35
C ASP A 118 0.38 -16.18 3.28
N GLU A 119 0.58 -17.35 3.91
CA GLU A 119 -0.46 -18.00 4.73
C GLU A 119 -0.82 -17.20 5.99
N ALA A 120 0.17 -16.56 6.61
CA ALA A 120 -0.05 -15.79 7.83
C ALA A 120 -0.86 -14.51 7.54
N THR A 121 -0.49 -13.77 6.51
CA THR A 121 -1.20 -12.55 6.11
C THR A 121 -2.58 -12.86 5.52
N ARG A 122 -2.71 -13.96 4.76
CA ARG A 122 -4.01 -14.45 4.29
C ARG A 122 -4.98 -14.72 5.45
N SER A 123 -4.52 -15.41 6.48
CA SER A 123 -5.32 -15.70 7.66
C SER A 123 -5.81 -14.42 8.36
N VAL A 124 -4.96 -13.40 8.44
CA VAL A 124 -5.35 -12.09 8.99
C VAL A 124 -6.38 -11.40 8.09
N ILE A 125 -6.17 -11.38 6.76
CA ILE A 125 -7.14 -10.80 5.83
C ILE A 125 -8.49 -11.51 5.94
N ASP A 126 -8.50 -12.84 5.96
CA ASP A 126 -9.75 -13.62 6.04
C ASP A 126 -10.47 -13.40 7.38
N SER A 127 -9.76 -13.10 8.46
CA SER A 127 -10.35 -12.84 9.77
C SER A 127 -11.25 -11.60 9.78
N TYR A 128 -10.99 -10.59 8.94
CA TYR A 128 -11.86 -9.41 8.81
C TYR A 128 -13.22 -9.72 8.17
N PHE A 129 -13.34 -10.84 7.44
CA PHE A 129 -14.54 -11.25 6.73
C PHE A 129 -15.25 -12.47 7.32
N GLY A 130 -14.80 -12.93 8.50
CA GLY A 130 -15.41 -14.04 9.21
C GLY A 130 -16.85 -13.73 9.66
N PHE A 131 -17.68 -14.78 9.78
CA PHE A 131 -19.08 -14.65 10.23
C PHE A 131 -19.23 -13.93 11.58
N LEU A 132 -18.25 -14.08 12.46
CA LEU A 132 -18.24 -13.46 13.80
C LEU A 132 -17.46 -12.13 13.84
N SER A 133 -16.83 -11.72 12.76
CA SER A 133 -16.04 -10.50 12.70
C SER A 133 -16.81 -9.24 13.14
N PRO A 134 -18.08 -9.02 12.76
CA PRO A 134 -18.85 -7.86 13.20
C PRO A 134 -19.11 -7.82 14.70
N LEU A 135 -19.01 -8.96 15.39
CA LEU A 135 -19.35 -9.08 16.82
C LEU A 135 -18.11 -9.14 17.74
N PHE A 136 -17.01 -9.72 17.25
CA PHE A 136 -15.84 -10.04 18.07
C PHE A 136 -14.49 -9.75 17.38
N GLY A 137 -14.50 -9.32 16.12
CA GLY A 137 -13.28 -9.01 15.36
C GLY A 137 -12.80 -7.57 15.58
N SER A 138 -11.49 -7.34 15.48
CA SER A 138 -10.94 -6.00 15.30
C SER A 138 -11.44 -5.42 13.98
N SER A 139 -11.68 -4.11 13.92
CA SER A 139 -11.92 -3.46 12.65
C SER A 139 -10.59 -3.16 11.95
N PHE A 140 -10.58 -3.20 10.61
CA PHE A 140 -9.41 -2.82 9.82
C PHE A 140 -8.89 -1.43 10.21
N GLU A 141 -9.79 -0.48 10.48
CA GLU A 141 -9.43 0.88 10.88
C GLU A 141 -8.71 0.93 12.23
N ALA A 142 -9.18 0.14 13.21
CA ALA A 142 -8.56 0.08 14.55
C ALA A 142 -7.17 -0.55 14.47
N ASP A 143 -7.03 -1.67 13.76
CA ASP A 143 -5.76 -2.36 13.59
C ASP A 143 -4.77 -1.54 12.75
N PHE A 144 -5.26 -0.81 11.74
CA PHE A 144 -4.45 0.16 10.99
C PHE A 144 -3.93 1.27 11.91
N ALA A 145 -4.79 1.87 12.73
CA ALA A 145 -4.40 2.93 13.66
C ALA A 145 -3.31 2.46 14.63
N GLU A 146 -3.45 1.26 15.19
CA GLU A 146 -2.44 0.67 16.06
C GLU A 146 -1.14 0.38 15.32
N SER A 147 -1.23 -0.20 14.13
CA SER A 147 -0.07 -0.60 13.32
C SER A 147 0.73 0.62 12.85
N ILE A 148 0.07 1.71 12.41
CA ILE A 148 0.77 2.91 11.94
C ILE A 148 1.49 3.62 13.10
N VAL A 149 0.94 3.59 14.31
CA VAL A 149 1.60 4.11 15.51
C VAL A 149 2.82 3.26 15.87
N LYS A 150 2.70 1.93 15.83
CA LYS A 150 3.82 1.01 16.06
C LYS A 150 4.93 1.21 15.03
N MET A 151 4.58 1.26 13.74
CA MET A 151 5.53 1.51 12.65
C MET A 151 6.24 2.84 12.83
N GLY A 152 5.51 3.88 13.20
CA GLY A 152 6.08 5.18 13.49
C GLY A 152 7.02 5.21 14.71
N SER A 153 7.07 4.18 15.52
CA SER A 153 7.93 4.07 16.71
C SER A 153 9.18 3.22 16.47
N ILE A 154 9.34 2.63 15.28
CA ILE A 154 10.51 1.83 14.92
C ILE A 154 11.70 2.76 14.66
N ASP A 155 12.87 2.42 15.21
CA ASP A 155 14.15 3.10 15.00
C ASP A 155 14.11 4.64 15.14
N VAL A 156 13.36 5.11 16.12
CA VAL A 156 13.24 6.55 16.40
C VAL A 156 14.60 7.11 16.82
N LYS A 157 15.09 8.08 16.07
CA LYS A 157 16.34 8.78 16.38
C LYS A 157 16.14 9.76 17.54
N THR A 158 17.03 9.67 18.54
CA THR A 158 17.01 10.52 19.75
C THR A 158 18.39 11.12 20.02
N GLY A 159 18.46 12.14 20.89
CA GLY A 159 19.71 12.73 21.32
C GLY A 159 20.61 13.17 20.16
N SER A 160 21.83 12.62 20.07
CA SER A 160 22.81 12.91 19.02
C SER A 160 22.66 12.06 17.75
N GLN A 161 21.70 11.15 17.68
CA GLN A 161 21.51 10.24 16.54
C GLN A 161 20.94 10.90 15.28
N GLY A 162 20.48 12.14 15.38
CA GLY A 162 19.88 12.87 14.28
C GLY A 162 19.82 14.37 14.54
N THR A 163 19.29 15.13 13.60
CA THR A 163 19.13 16.58 13.64
C THR A 163 17.65 17.00 13.73
N ILE A 164 17.42 18.24 14.13
CA ILE A 164 16.10 18.89 14.05
C ILE A 164 16.16 19.90 12.91
N ARG A 165 15.46 19.64 11.83
CA ARG A 165 15.39 20.57 10.70
C ARG A 165 14.42 21.70 10.99
N ARG A 166 14.83 22.92 10.66
CA ARG A 166 13.94 24.10 10.70
C ARG A 166 13.09 24.21 9.43
N VAL A 167 13.60 23.70 8.32
CA VAL A 167 12.93 23.64 7.01
C VAL A 167 13.00 22.21 6.52
N CYS A 168 11.85 21.58 6.23
CA CYS A 168 11.77 20.16 5.88
C CYS A 168 12.62 19.78 4.66
N GLY A 169 12.78 20.68 3.68
CA GLY A 169 13.54 20.43 2.46
C GLY A 169 15.02 20.83 2.51
N ALA A 170 15.53 21.28 3.65
CA ALA A 170 16.91 21.75 3.76
C ALA A 170 17.64 21.11 4.95
N PHE A 171 18.92 20.82 4.76
CA PHE A 171 19.81 20.52 5.87
C PHE A 171 20.14 21.83 6.60
N SER A 172 19.99 21.82 7.92
CA SER A 172 20.42 22.91 8.80
C SER A 172 21.81 22.59 9.40
#